data_8eea33cf17a7b9798715a6e8d3d229a0
#
_entry.id   8eea33cf17a7b9798715a6e8d3d229a0
#
_cell.length_a   1.000
_cell.length_b   1.000
_cell.length_c   1.000
_cell.angle_alpha   90.00
_cell.angle_beta   90.00
_cell.angle_gamma   90.00
#
_symmetry.space_group_name_H-M   'P 1'
#
loop_
_entity.id
_entity.type
_entity.pdbx_description
1 polymer ?
#
loop_
_entity_poly.entity_id
_entity_poly.type
_entity_poly.pdbx_seq_one_letter_code
_entity_poly.pdbx_strand_id
1 'polypeptide(L)'
;EELLRIEIESLQGADFDVSLTGFGEDEIADLFAGDGEKDVKDDDFDVDKALESETFVQPGDIWLLGRHRLLCGDSTKPEDVLLLMDGKKANACVTDPPYNCSYSGGTGMTIMNDKWGDSEKFCQFLLDAFKNAYENLADGAAFYCFHSDAEKCNFFNATVNAGFHYSTTCIWVKDTLVIGRMDFQMRHEPVIYAFKDTAKHKFYGDRKQT
;
A
#
# COMPACT_ATOMS: atom_id res chain seq x y z
N GLU A 1 12.48 9.48 -18.35
CA GLU A 1 13.34 8.44 -18.97
C GLU A 1 13.35 8.54 -20.48
N GLU A 2 12.19 8.58 -21.17
CA GLU A 2 12.13 8.65 -22.65
C GLU A 2 12.81 9.90 -23.22
N LEU A 3 12.64 11.07 -22.61
CA LEU A 3 13.34 12.29 -23.02
C LEU A 3 14.86 12.17 -22.84
N LEU A 4 15.32 11.54 -21.76
CA LEU A 4 16.73 11.31 -21.51
C LEU A 4 17.33 10.34 -22.54
N ARG A 5 16.57 9.29 -22.90
CA ARG A 5 16.96 8.35 -23.94
C ARG A 5 17.16 9.05 -25.29
N ILE A 6 16.18 9.89 -25.68
CA ILE A 6 16.25 10.68 -26.92
C ILE A 6 17.46 11.62 -26.93
N GLU A 7 17.77 12.25 -25.79
CA GLU A 7 18.95 13.13 -25.67
C GLU A 7 20.26 12.35 -25.76
N ILE A 8 20.38 11.22 -25.08
CA ILE A 8 21.59 10.37 -25.17
C ILE A 8 21.75 9.82 -26.60
N GLU A 9 20.67 9.36 -27.25
CA GLU A 9 20.71 8.96 -28.68
C GLU A 9 21.20 10.09 -29.60
N SER A 10 20.71 11.31 -29.35
CA SER A 10 21.10 12.49 -30.13
C SER A 10 22.59 12.82 -29.94
N LEU A 11 23.10 12.71 -28.71
CA LEU A 11 24.53 12.92 -28.41
C LEU A 11 25.40 11.85 -29.06
N GLN A 12 25.00 10.58 -29.00
CA GLN A 12 25.70 9.49 -29.68
C GLN A 12 25.70 9.68 -31.20
N GLY A 13 24.56 10.11 -31.78
CA GLY A 13 24.46 10.43 -33.20
C GLY A 13 25.33 11.61 -33.66
N ALA A 14 25.69 12.49 -32.72
CA ALA A 14 26.59 13.62 -32.93
C ALA A 14 28.07 13.29 -32.65
N ASP A 15 28.40 12.01 -32.49
CA ASP A 15 29.76 11.51 -32.17
C ASP A 15 30.32 12.10 -30.85
N PHE A 16 29.42 12.43 -29.90
CA PHE A 16 29.77 12.93 -28.58
C PHE A 16 30.09 11.79 -27.64
N ASP A 17 31.16 11.93 -26.85
CA ASP A 17 31.52 10.96 -25.82
C ASP A 17 30.53 11.03 -24.64
N VAL A 18 29.56 10.11 -24.63
CA VAL A 18 28.49 10.09 -23.61
C VAL A 18 28.98 9.76 -22.19
N SER A 19 30.20 9.27 -22.03
CA SER A 19 30.81 9.08 -20.69
C SER A 19 31.01 10.42 -19.96
N LEU A 20 31.07 11.52 -20.70
CA LEU A 20 31.18 12.87 -20.14
C LEU A 20 29.84 13.43 -19.61
N THR A 21 28.73 12.75 -19.85
CA THR A 21 27.41 13.16 -19.33
C THR A 21 27.23 12.89 -17.83
N GLY A 22 28.13 12.09 -17.25
CA GLY A 22 28.07 11.69 -15.84
C GLY A 22 27.24 10.43 -15.58
N PHE A 23 26.63 9.84 -16.62
CA PHE A 23 25.97 8.54 -16.54
C PHE A 23 27.00 7.43 -16.75
N GLY A 24 26.92 6.36 -15.92
CA GLY A 24 27.73 5.16 -16.08
C GLY A 24 27.29 4.34 -17.31
N GLU A 25 28.20 3.51 -17.84
CA GLU A 25 27.88 2.63 -18.98
C GLU A 25 26.72 1.70 -18.67
N ASP A 26 26.59 1.20 -17.44
CA ASP A 26 25.50 0.35 -16.98
C ASP A 26 24.17 1.12 -16.93
N GLU A 27 24.20 2.38 -16.48
CA GLU A 27 22.99 3.24 -16.43
C GLU A 27 22.49 3.58 -17.84
N ILE A 28 23.42 3.82 -18.77
CA ILE A 28 23.09 4.04 -20.18
C ILE A 28 22.55 2.75 -20.80
N ALA A 29 23.16 1.61 -20.51
CA ALA A 29 22.68 0.32 -21.00
C ALA A 29 21.27 0.00 -20.50
N ASP A 30 20.98 0.25 -19.21
CA ASP A 30 19.65 0.07 -18.62
C ASP A 30 18.60 1.01 -19.24
N LEU A 31 19.00 2.27 -19.53
CA LEU A 31 18.12 3.23 -20.21
C LEU A 31 17.71 2.77 -21.62
N PHE A 32 18.60 2.04 -22.31
CA PHE A 32 18.33 1.50 -23.65
C PHE A 32 17.80 0.07 -23.65
N ALA A 33 17.98 -0.67 -22.57
CA ALA A 33 17.39 -2.01 -22.45
C ALA A 33 15.87 -1.99 -22.51
N GLY A 34 15.26 -0.79 -22.30
CA GLY A 34 13.83 -0.62 -22.14
C GLY A 34 13.36 -1.40 -20.90
N ASP A 35 12.37 -0.93 -20.22
CA ASP A 35 11.53 -1.83 -19.42
C ASP A 35 10.98 -2.83 -20.43
N GLY A 36 11.64 -3.98 -20.57
CA GLY A 36 11.06 -5.09 -21.31
C GLY A 36 9.68 -5.25 -20.69
N GLU A 37 8.64 -4.87 -21.43
CA GLU A 37 7.26 -5.14 -21.07
C GLU A 37 7.28 -6.59 -20.59
N LYS A 38 7.33 -6.78 -19.27
CA LYS A 38 6.94 -8.05 -18.69
C LYS A 38 5.50 -8.14 -19.15
N ASP A 39 5.28 -8.98 -20.14
CA ASP A 39 3.98 -9.39 -20.61
C ASP A 39 3.26 -9.90 -19.36
N VAL A 40 2.65 -8.98 -18.61
CA VAL A 40 1.79 -9.28 -17.49
C VAL A 40 0.60 -9.91 -18.15
N LYS A 41 0.64 -11.25 -18.26
CA LYS A 41 -0.54 -11.99 -18.67
C LYS A 41 -1.60 -11.64 -17.66
N ASP A 42 -2.53 -10.80 -18.10
CA ASP A 42 -3.80 -10.63 -17.41
C ASP A 42 -4.35 -12.03 -17.19
N ASP A 43 -4.66 -12.37 -15.96
CA ASP A 43 -5.32 -13.63 -15.71
C ASP A 43 -6.73 -13.55 -16.33
N ASP A 44 -7.15 -14.56 -17.03
CA ASP A 44 -8.49 -14.66 -17.63
C ASP A 44 -9.58 -14.83 -16.51
N PHE A 45 -9.33 -14.30 -15.30
CA PHE A 45 -10.24 -14.43 -14.16
C PHE A 45 -11.43 -13.48 -14.31
N ASP A 46 -12.60 -14.05 -14.55
CA ASP A 46 -13.85 -13.31 -14.68
C ASP A 46 -14.42 -12.98 -13.27
N VAL A 47 -14.13 -11.77 -12.79
CA VAL A 47 -14.56 -11.28 -11.48
C VAL A 47 -16.09 -11.25 -11.38
N ASP A 48 -16.79 -10.82 -12.42
CA ASP A 48 -18.26 -10.69 -12.42
C ASP A 48 -18.91 -12.08 -12.29
N LYS A 49 -18.40 -13.05 -13.02
CA LYS A 49 -18.84 -14.43 -12.92
C LYS A 49 -18.53 -15.06 -11.56
N ALA A 50 -17.38 -14.71 -10.97
CA ALA A 50 -16.99 -15.19 -9.64
C ALA A 50 -17.92 -14.63 -8.55
N LEU A 51 -18.37 -13.38 -8.69
CA LEU A 51 -19.30 -12.73 -7.76
C LEU A 51 -20.73 -13.32 -7.81
N GLU A 52 -21.11 -13.96 -8.93
CA GLU A 52 -22.40 -14.67 -9.05
C GLU A 52 -22.39 -16.03 -8.33
N SER A 53 -21.22 -16.54 -7.97
CA SER A 53 -21.07 -17.84 -7.30
C SER A 53 -21.39 -17.73 -5.81
N GLU A 54 -21.99 -18.77 -5.22
CA GLU A 54 -22.15 -18.85 -3.76
C GLU A 54 -20.79 -18.84 -3.07
N THR A 55 -20.62 -17.91 -2.14
CA THR A 55 -19.40 -17.83 -1.32
C THR A 55 -19.38 -18.97 -0.33
N PHE A 56 -18.32 -19.79 -0.37
CA PHE A 56 -18.09 -20.87 0.60
C PHE A 56 -17.20 -20.44 1.77
N VAL A 57 -16.59 -19.27 1.70
CA VAL A 57 -15.75 -18.72 2.78
C VAL A 57 -16.61 -18.17 3.89
N GLN A 58 -16.29 -18.52 5.14
CA GLN A 58 -17.01 -18.08 6.33
C GLN A 58 -16.09 -17.27 7.27
N PRO A 59 -16.64 -16.35 8.07
CA PRO A 59 -15.87 -15.69 9.12
C PRO A 59 -15.20 -16.70 10.06
N GLY A 60 -13.90 -16.55 10.28
CA GLY A 60 -13.06 -17.47 11.06
C GLY A 60 -12.28 -18.48 10.23
N ASP A 61 -12.58 -18.61 8.93
CA ASP A 61 -11.84 -19.52 8.05
C ASP A 61 -10.40 -19.07 7.86
N ILE A 62 -9.46 -20.00 8.00
CA ILE A 62 -8.05 -19.82 7.68
C ILE A 62 -7.68 -20.65 6.46
N TRP A 63 -7.16 -19.97 5.47
CA TRP A 63 -6.66 -20.59 4.24
C TRP A 63 -5.13 -20.59 4.24
N LEU A 64 -4.55 -21.72 3.90
CA LEU A 64 -3.10 -21.89 3.77
C LEU A 64 -2.71 -21.87 2.28
N LEU A 65 -1.98 -20.84 1.88
CA LEU A 65 -1.48 -20.61 0.53
C LEU A 65 0.04 -20.86 0.53
N GLY A 66 0.43 -22.11 0.48
CA GLY A 66 1.82 -22.52 0.73
C GLY A 66 2.22 -22.15 2.16
N ARG A 67 3.17 -21.24 2.32
CA ARG A 67 3.62 -20.75 3.64
C ARG A 67 2.81 -19.56 4.18
N HIS A 68 1.91 -19.01 3.39
CA HIS A 68 1.12 -17.84 3.73
C HIS A 68 -0.20 -18.24 4.39
N ARG A 69 -0.70 -17.40 5.26
CA ARG A 69 -1.99 -17.57 5.95
C ARG A 69 -2.91 -16.44 5.55
N LEU A 70 -4.14 -16.75 5.22
CA LEU A 70 -5.20 -15.79 4.95
C LEU A 70 -6.36 -16.10 5.88
N LEU A 71 -6.84 -15.10 6.62
CA LEU A 71 -7.99 -15.22 7.51
C LEU A 71 -9.14 -14.37 6.98
N CYS A 72 -10.33 -14.95 6.88
CA CYS A 72 -11.56 -14.21 6.78
C CYS A 72 -12.01 -13.80 8.19
N GLY A 73 -11.68 -12.57 8.61
CA GLY A 73 -11.90 -12.13 9.98
C GLY A 73 -12.00 -10.62 10.11
N ASP A 74 -12.08 -10.16 11.35
CA ASP A 74 -12.23 -8.75 11.71
C ASP A 74 -10.95 -8.25 12.37
N SER A 75 -10.22 -7.35 11.71
CA SER A 75 -8.96 -6.80 12.21
C SER A 75 -9.09 -6.00 13.51
N THR A 76 -10.31 -5.58 13.89
CA THR A 76 -10.58 -4.90 15.16
C THR A 76 -10.65 -5.88 16.33
N LYS A 77 -10.77 -7.18 16.06
CA LYS A 77 -10.85 -8.23 17.07
C LYS A 77 -9.48 -8.83 17.36
N PRO A 78 -8.96 -8.73 18.59
CA PRO A 78 -7.67 -9.30 18.96
C PRO A 78 -7.57 -10.82 18.70
N GLU A 79 -8.66 -11.55 18.94
CA GLU A 79 -8.72 -13.00 18.76
C GLU A 79 -8.51 -13.41 17.29
N ASP A 80 -9.05 -12.67 16.33
CA ASP A 80 -8.88 -12.96 14.91
C ASP A 80 -7.42 -12.72 14.48
N VAL A 81 -6.84 -11.61 14.93
CA VAL A 81 -5.44 -11.30 14.61
C VAL A 81 -4.49 -12.31 15.26
N LEU A 82 -4.73 -12.71 16.51
CA LEU A 82 -3.94 -13.75 17.18
C LEU A 82 -4.05 -15.10 16.45
N LEU A 83 -5.24 -15.45 15.99
CA LEU A 83 -5.48 -16.67 15.21
C LEU A 83 -4.71 -16.65 13.88
N LEU A 84 -4.71 -15.51 13.16
CA LEU A 84 -3.94 -15.32 11.94
C LEU A 84 -2.44 -15.47 12.19
N MET A 85 -1.94 -14.82 13.25
CA MET A 85 -0.51 -14.74 13.56
C MET A 85 0.10 -16.06 14.09
N ASP A 86 -0.70 -16.96 14.62
CA ASP A 86 -0.26 -18.29 15.06
C ASP A 86 0.97 -18.24 15.98
N GLY A 87 0.93 -17.34 16.97
CA GLY A 87 2.01 -17.11 17.93
C GLY A 87 3.25 -16.39 17.40
N LYS A 88 3.25 -15.95 16.14
CA LYS A 88 4.37 -15.23 15.51
C LYS A 88 4.17 -13.72 15.61
N LYS A 89 5.26 -12.96 15.42
CA LYS A 89 5.23 -11.50 15.26
C LYS A 89 5.64 -11.14 13.84
N ALA A 90 4.92 -10.20 13.24
CA ALA A 90 5.24 -9.71 11.91
C ALA A 90 6.41 -8.71 11.92
N ASN A 91 7.23 -8.73 10.89
CA ASN A 91 8.35 -7.79 10.72
C ASN A 91 7.94 -6.48 10.05
N ALA A 92 6.78 -6.45 9.42
CA ALA A 92 6.14 -5.27 8.88
C ALA A 92 4.63 -5.49 8.79
N CYS A 93 3.87 -4.40 8.83
CA CYS A 93 2.45 -4.36 8.48
C CYS A 93 2.26 -3.39 7.31
N VAL A 94 1.56 -3.83 6.27
CA VAL A 94 1.07 -3.00 5.18
C VAL A 94 -0.43 -3.16 5.16
N THR A 95 -1.17 -2.06 5.28
CA THR A 95 -2.62 -2.10 5.41
C THR A 95 -3.31 -1.00 4.61
N ASP A 96 -4.45 -1.33 4.05
CA ASP A 96 -5.33 -0.45 3.28
C ASP A 96 -6.75 -0.54 3.86
N PRO A 97 -7.03 0.16 4.97
CA PRO A 97 -8.35 0.14 5.61
C PRO A 97 -9.38 0.91 4.79
N PRO A 98 -10.69 0.72 5.03
CA PRO A 98 -11.73 1.55 4.44
C PRO A 98 -11.49 3.05 4.69
N TYR A 99 -11.76 3.90 3.68
CA TYR A 99 -11.45 5.33 3.71
C TYR A 99 -12.60 6.24 4.17
N ASN A 100 -13.72 5.67 4.59
CA ASN A 100 -14.95 6.39 4.96
C ASN A 100 -15.51 7.26 3.82
N CYS A 101 -15.29 6.86 2.56
CA CYS A 101 -15.70 7.61 1.38
C CYS A 101 -17.04 7.14 0.78
N SER A 102 -17.69 6.15 1.39
CA SER A 102 -18.95 5.56 0.90
C SER A 102 -18.83 5.06 -0.54
N TYR A 103 -17.74 4.36 -0.84
CA TYR A 103 -17.46 3.86 -2.18
C TYR A 103 -18.56 2.97 -2.71
N SER A 104 -18.96 3.22 -3.96
CA SER A 104 -19.87 2.36 -4.72
C SER A 104 -19.28 2.20 -6.13
N GLY A 105 -18.85 0.99 -6.45
CA GLY A 105 -18.35 0.65 -7.78
C GLY A 105 -19.42 0.65 -8.85
N GLY A 106 -19.04 0.67 -10.12
CA GLY A 106 -19.95 0.65 -11.26
C GLY A 106 -20.84 -0.60 -11.32
N THR A 107 -20.44 -1.71 -10.69
CA THR A 107 -21.19 -2.97 -10.53
C THR A 107 -22.13 -2.96 -9.31
N GLY A 108 -22.19 -1.86 -8.53
CA GLY A 108 -22.95 -1.80 -7.27
C GLY A 108 -22.24 -2.39 -6.07
N MET A 109 -20.99 -2.85 -6.23
CA MET A 109 -20.17 -3.35 -5.13
C MET A 109 -19.85 -2.21 -4.16
N THR A 110 -19.97 -2.47 -2.85
CA THR A 110 -19.65 -1.54 -1.77
C THR A 110 -18.56 -2.12 -0.89
N ILE A 111 -17.79 -1.24 -0.24
CA ILE A 111 -16.79 -1.66 0.73
C ILE A 111 -17.42 -1.69 2.13
N MET A 112 -17.22 -2.79 2.85
CA MET A 112 -17.66 -2.93 4.23
C MET A 112 -16.93 -1.90 5.12
N ASN A 113 -17.65 -1.29 6.06
CA ASN A 113 -17.11 -0.28 6.98
C ASN A 113 -16.56 1.00 6.30
N ASP A 114 -17.03 1.32 5.08
CA ASP A 114 -16.62 2.53 4.35
C ASP A 114 -17.63 3.69 4.48
N LYS A 115 -18.61 3.61 5.40
CA LYS A 115 -19.59 4.65 5.67
C LYS A 115 -19.91 4.74 7.15
N TRP A 116 -19.27 5.66 7.84
CA TRP A 116 -19.45 5.81 9.29
C TRP A 116 -20.39 6.94 9.69
N GLY A 117 -20.42 8.06 8.96
CA GLY A 117 -21.25 9.23 9.30
C GLY A 117 -20.87 9.92 10.64
N ASP A 118 -19.91 9.36 11.38
CA ASP A 118 -19.42 9.80 12.67
C ASP A 118 -17.89 9.61 12.70
N SER A 119 -17.17 10.73 12.75
CA SER A 119 -15.69 10.76 12.70
C SER A 119 -15.05 10.09 13.91
N GLU A 120 -15.66 10.20 15.11
CA GLU A 120 -15.10 9.60 16.32
C GLU A 120 -15.20 8.07 16.28
N LYS A 121 -16.31 7.54 15.81
CA LYS A 121 -16.50 6.09 15.62
C LYS A 121 -15.56 5.53 14.57
N PHE A 122 -15.36 6.27 13.49
CA PHE A 122 -14.39 5.87 12.47
C PHE A 122 -12.96 5.86 13.01
N CYS A 123 -12.57 6.91 13.75
CA CYS A 123 -11.26 6.94 14.42
C CYS A 123 -11.09 5.78 15.41
N GLN A 124 -12.14 5.42 16.15
CA GLN A 124 -12.09 4.30 17.08
C GLN A 124 -11.94 2.96 16.35
N PHE A 125 -12.65 2.75 15.24
CA PHE A 125 -12.50 1.57 14.39
C PHE A 125 -11.06 1.40 13.90
N LEU A 126 -10.45 2.47 13.39
CA LEU A 126 -9.04 2.46 12.98
C LEU A 126 -8.11 2.16 14.17
N LEU A 127 -8.37 2.79 15.31
CA LEU A 127 -7.56 2.62 16.53
C LEU A 127 -7.55 1.16 16.99
N ASP A 128 -8.70 0.50 16.98
CA ASP A 128 -8.82 -0.90 17.43
C ASP A 128 -8.04 -1.84 16.51
N ALA A 129 -8.15 -1.65 15.19
CA ALA A 129 -7.37 -2.41 14.22
C ALA A 129 -5.86 -2.14 14.33
N PHE A 130 -5.47 -0.88 14.50
CA PHE A 130 -4.05 -0.50 14.60
C PHE A 130 -3.41 -0.94 15.91
N LYS A 131 -4.14 -0.97 17.00
CA LYS A 131 -3.68 -1.59 18.27
C LYS A 131 -3.39 -3.07 18.09
N ASN A 132 -4.28 -3.80 17.43
CA ASN A 132 -4.07 -5.22 17.16
C ASN A 132 -2.84 -5.44 16.25
N ALA A 133 -2.64 -4.57 15.24
CA ALA A 133 -1.42 -4.58 14.43
C ALA A 133 -0.17 -4.32 15.29
N TYR A 134 -0.20 -3.26 16.11
CA TYR A 134 0.91 -2.90 17.01
C TYR A 134 1.31 -4.04 17.95
N GLU A 135 0.33 -4.66 18.59
CA GLU A 135 0.54 -5.79 19.50
C GLU A 135 1.21 -6.97 18.81
N ASN A 136 0.87 -7.23 17.53
CA ASN A 136 1.35 -8.38 16.77
C ASN A 136 2.57 -8.10 15.90
N LEU A 137 3.12 -6.89 15.93
CA LEU A 137 4.39 -6.55 15.31
C LEU A 137 5.57 -6.84 16.24
N ALA A 138 6.69 -7.24 15.63
CA ALA A 138 7.99 -7.34 16.30
C ALA A 138 8.52 -5.94 16.67
N ASP A 139 9.44 -5.87 17.64
CA ASP A 139 10.07 -4.63 18.04
C ASP A 139 10.83 -3.97 16.88
N GLY A 140 10.62 -2.68 16.68
CA GLY A 140 11.20 -1.92 15.58
C GLY A 140 10.59 -2.19 14.20
N ALA A 141 9.51 -2.97 14.12
CA ALA A 141 8.85 -3.30 12.86
C ALA A 141 8.13 -2.09 12.25
N ALA A 142 8.12 -2.04 10.91
CA ALA A 142 7.50 -0.98 10.14
C ALA A 142 5.98 -1.15 10.02
N PHE A 143 5.29 -0.02 9.94
CA PHE A 143 3.86 0.08 9.68
C PHE A 143 3.61 1.04 8.52
N TYR A 144 2.97 0.55 7.46
CA TYR A 144 2.56 1.31 6.29
C TYR A 144 1.04 1.26 6.19
N CYS A 145 0.42 2.43 6.17
CA CYS A 145 -1.03 2.53 6.09
C CYS A 145 -1.45 3.49 4.99
N PHE A 146 -2.12 2.97 3.98
CA PHE A 146 -2.76 3.77 2.95
C PHE A 146 -3.95 4.52 3.53
N HIS A 147 -4.18 5.75 3.07
CA HIS A 147 -5.29 6.54 3.58
C HIS A 147 -5.76 7.60 2.56
N SER A 148 -6.97 8.11 2.74
CA SER A 148 -7.44 9.27 1.99
C SER A 148 -6.99 10.58 2.64
N ASP A 149 -6.79 11.62 1.84
CA ASP A 149 -6.52 12.98 2.35
C ASP A 149 -7.68 13.55 3.18
N ALA A 150 -8.92 13.17 2.85
CA ALA A 150 -10.10 13.65 3.56
C ALA A 150 -10.12 13.20 5.03
N GLU A 151 -9.65 12.00 5.30
CA GLU A 151 -9.66 11.36 6.62
C GLU A 151 -8.29 11.31 7.30
N LYS A 152 -7.28 11.98 6.75
CA LYS A 152 -5.89 11.95 7.24
C LYS A 152 -5.74 12.17 8.74
N CYS A 153 -6.57 13.03 9.33
CA CYS A 153 -6.52 13.31 10.77
C CYS A 153 -6.93 12.08 11.59
N ASN A 154 -7.96 11.34 11.17
CA ASN A 154 -8.41 10.13 11.84
C ASN A 154 -7.36 9.02 11.72
N PHE A 155 -6.77 8.82 10.55
CA PHE A 155 -5.70 7.86 10.33
C PHE A 155 -4.44 8.19 11.14
N PHE A 156 -4.01 9.44 11.14
CA PHE A 156 -2.86 9.90 11.93
C PHE A 156 -3.10 9.70 13.42
N ASN A 157 -4.24 10.16 13.95
CA ASN A 157 -4.58 10.04 15.36
C ASN A 157 -4.67 8.57 15.79
N ALA A 158 -5.31 7.72 15.00
CA ALA A 158 -5.39 6.29 15.28
C ALA A 158 -4.00 5.65 15.32
N THR A 159 -3.10 6.00 14.38
CA THR A 159 -1.72 5.50 14.33
C THR A 159 -0.94 5.86 15.59
N VAL A 160 -0.95 7.13 15.97
CA VAL A 160 -0.21 7.61 17.17
C VAL A 160 -0.83 7.05 18.45
N ASN A 161 -2.16 7.04 18.54
CA ASN A 161 -2.87 6.52 19.73
C ASN A 161 -2.75 4.98 19.88
N ALA A 162 -2.48 4.26 18.78
CA ALA A 162 -2.14 2.83 18.85
C ALA A 162 -0.74 2.56 19.39
N GLY A 163 0.10 3.59 19.52
CA GLY A 163 1.46 3.51 20.07
C GLY A 163 2.58 3.56 19.03
N PHE A 164 2.25 3.70 17.75
CA PHE A 164 3.27 3.84 16.71
C PHE A 164 3.99 5.18 16.75
N HIS A 165 5.28 5.15 16.48
CA HIS A 165 6.05 6.35 16.18
C HIS A 165 5.83 6.72 14.73
N TYR A 166 5.11 7.81 14.48
CA TYR A 166 4.96 8.36 13.13
C TYR A 166 6.30 8.93 12.64
N SER A 167 6.72 8.56 11.45
CA SER A 167 7.97 9.03 10.84
C SER A 167 7.70 10.02 9.69
N THR A 168 6.93 9.60 8.70
CA THR A 168 6.62 10.43 7.53
C THR A 168 5.38 9.93 6.79
N THR A 169 4.91 10.71 5.83
CA THR A 169 3.95 10.25 4.82
C THR A 169 4.69 10.04 3.51
N CYS A 170 4.65 8.83 2.98
CA CYS A 170 5.10 8.51 1.63
C CYS A 170 3.99 8.83 0.64
N ILE A 171 4.34 9.14 -0.60
CA ILE A 171 3.38 9.40 -1.67
C ILE A 171 3.53 8.32 -2.73
N TRP A 172 2.47 7.53 -2.93
CA TRP A 172 2.41 6.62 -4.06
C TRP A 172 1.82 7.33 -5.26
N VAL A 173 2.65 7.61 -6.26
CA VAL A 173 2.20 8.22 -7.52
C VAL A 173 1.70 7.12 -8.44
N LYS A 174 0.44 7.24 -8.89
CA LYS A 174 -0.21 6.28 -9.79
C LYS A 174 0.13 6.60 -11.25
N ASP A 175 0.11 5.59 -12.10
CA ASP A 175 0.32 5.74 -13.54
C ASP A 175 -0.84 6.51 -14.19
N THR A 176 -2.05 6.30 -13.70
CA THR A 176 -3.28 6.92 -14.23
C THR A 176 -3.87 7.94 -13.27
N LEU A 177 -4.48 8.97 -13.86
CA LEU A 177 -5.25 9.99 -13.16
C LEU A 177 -6.62 9.42 -12.75
N VAL A 178 -7.01 9.60 -11.49
CA VAL A 178 -8.37 9.31 -11.05
C VAL A 178 -9.23 10.55 -11.22
N ILE A 179 -10.15 10.51 -12.18
CA ILE A 179 -11.07 11.62 -12.43
C ILE A 179 -12.18 11.59 -11.38
N GLY A 180 -12.27 12.65 -10.58
CA GLY A 180 -13.29 12.85 -9.55
C GLY A 180 -14.00 14.21 -9.70
N ARG A 181 -14.91 14.49 -8.76
CA ARG A 181 -15.66 15.78 -8.70
C ARG A 181 -14.89 16.87 -7.95
N MET A 182 -13.56 16.79 -7.88
CA MET A 182 -12.70 17.73 -7.18
C MET A 182 -12.08 18.71 -8.15
N ASP A 183 -11.72 19.92 -7.68
CA ASP A 183 -11.04 20.94 -8.48
C ASP A 183 -9.64 20.47 -8.92
N PHE A 184 -8.94 19.75 -8.04
CA PHE A 184 -7.67 19.09 -8.35
C PHE A 184 -7.86 17.59 -8.44
N GLN A 185 -7.42 17.02 -9.56
CA GLN A 185 -7.52 15.57 -9.76
C GLN A 185 -6.35 14.85 -9.08
N MET A 186 -6.66 13.73 -8.42
CA MET A 186 -5.67 12.98 -7.66
C MET A 186 -4.93 11.97 -8.55
N ARG A 187 -3.60 12.03 -8.53
CA ARG A 187 -2.73 11.04 -9.16
C ARG A 187 -1.86 10.31 -8.13
N HIS A 188 -2.19 10.43 -6.87
CA HIS A 188 -1.40 9.84 -5.80
C HIS A 188 -2.28 9.32 -4.68
N GLU A 189 -1.71 8.46 -3.87
CA GLU A 189 -2.25 8.11 -2.56
C GLU A 189 -1.20 8.31 -1.48
N PRO A 190 -1.58 8.94 -0.37
CA PRO A 190 -0.68 9.07 0.76
C PRO A 190 -0.63 7.77 1.56
N VAL A 191 0.56 7.45 2.07
CA VAL A 191 0.82 6.26 2.88
C VAL A 191 1.55 6.68 4.15
N ILE A 192 0.92 6.55 5.31
CA ILE A 192 1.59 6.73 6.59
C ILE A 192 2.70 5.71 6.71
N TYR A 193 3.92 6.18 6.96
CA TYR A 193 5.03 5.36 7.43
C TYR A 193 5.28 5.62 8.91
N ALA A 194 5.15 4.59 9.70
CA ALA A 194 5.39 4.58 11.13
C ALA A 194 6.12 3.30 11.55
N PHE A 195 6.53 3.19 12.79
CA PHE A 195 7.17 1.97 13.30
C PHE A 195 6.88 1.77 14.79
N LYS A 196 7.03 0.54 15.27
CA LYS A 196 6.92 0.19 16.67
C LYS A 196 8.19 0.60 17.41
N ASP A 197 8.11 1.67 18.22
CA ASP A 197 9.25 2.31 18.89
C ASP A 197 9.60 1.66 20.24
N THR A 198 9.65 0.33 20.25
CA THR A 198 10.09 -0.46 21.42
C THR A 198 11.55 -0.91 21.32
N ALA A 199 12.15 -0.76 20.13
CA ALA A 199 13.57 -0.98 19.83
C ALA A 199 13.97 -0.17 18.61
N LYS A 200 15.27 -0.18 18.26
CA LYS A 200 15.76 0.47 17.04
C LYS A 200 14.94 0.00 15.83
N HIS A 201 14.33 0.96 15.11
CA HIS A 201 13.52 0.66 13.94
C HIS A 201 14.34 -0.04 12.85
N LYS A 202 13.70 -0.97 12.16
CA LYS A 202 14.28 -1.74 11.07
C LYS A 202 13.78 -1.17 9.74
N PHE A 203 14.67 -0.54 9.00
CA PHE A 203 14.39 -0.06 7.66
C PHE A 203 15.16 -0.92 6.66
N TYR A 204 14.46 -1.49 5.70
CA TYR A 204 15.02 -2.42 4.72
C TYR A 204 15.28 -1.75 3.35
N GLY A 205 14.94 -0.48 3.18
CA GLY A 205 15.20 0.30 1.99
C GLY A 205 16.63 0.88 1.96
N ASP A 206 17.01 1.39 0.80
CA ASP A 206 18.34 1.97 0.54
C ASP A 206 18.45 3.47 0.88
N ARG A 207 17.36 4.11 1.30
CA ARG A 207 17.23 5.55 1.61
C ARG A 207 17.45 6.48 0.40
N LYS A 208 17.27 6.00 -0.82
CA LYS A 208 17.39 6.78 -2.04
C LYS A 208 16.04 7.24 -2.60
N GLN A 209 14.94 6.66 -2.14
CA GLN A 209 13.59 7.08 -2.52
C GLN A 209 13.26 8.44 -1.88
N THR A 210 12.66 9.31 -2.69
CA THR A 210 12.24 10.67 -2.32
C THR A 210 10.78 10.86 -2.61
#